data_4025637ca512e7ed9bcec6ef3d965012
#
_entry.id   4025637ca512e7ed9bcec6ef3d965012
#
_cell.length_a   1.000
_cell.length_b   1.000
_cell.length_c   1.000
_cell.angle_alpha   90.00
_cell.angle_beta   90.00
_cell.angle_gamma   90.00
#
_symmetry.space_group_name_H-M   'P 1'
#
loop_
_entity.id
_entity.type
_entity.pdbx_description
1 polymer ?
#
loop_
_entity_poly.entity_id
_entity_poly.type
_entity_poly.pdbx_seq_one_letter_code
_entity_poly.pdbx_strand_id
1 'polypeptide(L)'
;MNSLFIFRRDLRLDDNTALIKACQESKKVYPIFIVNPLQVGNKNTFRSENSIQFLHESLKDLLDSINGKLMVLHGDNNKVIENIIKKNKVNKVYCNQDYTPYAKKRDTELKDLLDKHSIELCMFEDYTLTPVGSILTDSCTPY
;
A
#
# COMPACT_ATOMS: atom_id res chain seq x y z
N MET A 1 -13.33 -9.30 12.82
CA MET A 1 -12.65 -8.05 12.47
C MET A 1 -12.43 -8.03 10.94
N ASN A 2 -12.72 -6.91 10.29
CA ASN A 2 -12.49 -6.71 8.86
C ASN A 2 -11.29 -5.77 8.69
N SER A 3 -10.45 -6.03 7.70
CA SER A 3 -9.33 -5.17 7.41
C SER A 3 -9.24 -4.81 5.93
N LEU A 4 -8.60 -3.68 5.67
CA LEU A 4 -8.21 -3.22 4.36
C LEU A 4 -6.72 -3.51 4.16
N PHE A 5 -6.34 -4.08 3.04
CA PHE A 5 -4.94 -4.23 2.64
C PHE A 5 -4.66 -3.37 1.40
N ILE A 6 -3.68 -2.48 1.51
CA ILE A 6 -3.34 -1.56 0.43
C ILE A 6 -2.06 -2.07 -0.25
N PHE A 7 -2.23 -2.62 -1.45
CA PHE A 7 -1.10 -2.89 -2.34
C PHE A 7 -0.48 -1.59 -2.84
N ARG A 8 0.84 -1.58 -2.96
CA ARG A 8 1.63 -0.46 -3.45
C ARG A 8 2.61 -0.94 -4.52
N ARG A 9 3.89 -1.04 -4.17
CA ARG A 9 4.96 -1.59 -5.05
C ARG A 9 5.11 -3.10 -4.90
N ASP A 10 4.46 -3.66 -3.93
CA ASP A 10 4.53 -5.04 -3.45
C ASP A 10 3.43 -5.92 -4.08
N LEU A 11 3.28 -5.85 -5.40
CA LEU A 11 2.22 -6.54 -6.16
C LEU A 11 2.45 -8.06 -6.24
N ARG A 12 2.49 -8.72 -5.06
CA ARG A 12 2.66 -10.18 -4.92
C ARG A 12 1.87 -10.72 -3.74
N LEU A 13 1.53 -11.99 -3.79
CA LEU A 13 0.83 -12.71 -2.71
C LEU A 13 1.79 -13.41 -1.77
N ASP A 14 2.84 -14.00 -2.33
CA ASP A 14 3.82 -14.74 -1.57
C ASP A 14 4.82 -13.79 -0.90
N ASP A 15 5.27 -14.16 0.31
CA ASP A 15 6.29 -13.41 1.05
C ASP A 15 5.98 -11.91 1.19
N ASN A 16 4.69 -11.58 1.39
CA ASN A 16 4.23 -10.21 1.60
C ASN A 16 3.86 -10.03 3.08
N THR A 17 4.75 -9.37 3.83
CA THR A 17 4.68 -9.31 5.29
C THR A 17 3.37 -8.74 5.81
N ALA A 18 2.95 -7.59 5.31
CA ALA A 18 1.71 -6.95 5.76
C ALA A 18 0.45 -7.74 5.33
N LEU A 19 0.46 -8.37 4.14
CA LEU A 19 -0.65 -9.19 3.67
C LEU A 19 -0.80 -10.45 4.53
N ILE A 20 0.30 -11.14 4.84
CA ILE A 20 0.30 -12.30 5.73
C ILE A 20 -0.30 -11.94 7.08
N LYS A 21 0.13 -10.82 7.67
CA LYS A 21 -0.42 -10.33 8.95
C LYS A 21 -1.90 -9.98 8.85
N ALA A 22 -2.32 -9.29 7.80
CA ALA A 22 -3.72 -9.00 7.58
C ALA A 22 -4.59 -10.27 7.53
N CYS A 23 -4.12 -11.30 6.81
CA CYS A 23 -4.82 -12.57 6.70
C CYS A 23 -4.86 -13.36 8.03
N GLN A 24 -3.80 -13.28 8.82
CA GLN A 24 -3.74 -13.97 10.13
C GLN A 24 -4.66 -13.33 11.17
N GLU A 25 -4.77 -12.00 11.17
CA GLU A 25 -5.48 -11.26 12.21
C GLU A 25 -6.94 -10.93 11.86
N SER A 26 -7.36 -11.13 10.61
CA SER A 26 -8.66 -10.68 10.14
C SER A 26 -9.54 -11.82 9.62
N LYS A 27 -10.84 -11.73 9.89
CA LYS A 27 -11.84 -12.63 9.31
C LYS A 27 -12.04 -12.36 7.82
N LYS A 28 -11.91 -11.09 7.42
CA LYS A 28 -12.06 -10.66 6.02
C LYS A 28 -11.06 -9.56 5.72
N VAL A 29 -10.31 -9.74 4.63
CA VAL A 29 -9.37 -8.76 4.09
C VAL A 29 -9.93 -8.24 2.78
N TYR A 30 -9.96 -6.92 2.62
CA TYR A 30 -10.30 -6.24 1.37
C TYR A 30 -9.01 -5.77 0.71
N PRO A 31 -8.48 -6.49 -0.29
CA PRO A 31 -7.28 -6.04 -1.00
C PRO A 31 -7.64 -4.96 -2.01
N ILE A 32 -6.88 -3.86 -1.97
CA ILE A 32 -7.07 -2.75 -2.89
C ILE A 32 -5.75 -2.28 -3.50
N PHE A 33 -5.84 -1.71 -4.69
CA PHE A 33 -4.80 -0.89 -5.30
C PHE A 33 -5.40 0.44 -5.75
N ILE A 34 -4.73 1.54 -5.46
CA ILE A 34 -5.20 2.88 -5.82
C ILE A 34 -4.32 3.45 -6.92
N VAL A 35 -4.91 3.65 -8.10
CA VAL A 35 -4.29 4.37 -9.21
C VAL A 35 -4.45 5.86 -8.94
N ASN A 36 -3.39 6.48 -8.44
CA ASN A 36 -3.41 7.91 -8.14
C ASN A 36 -3.10 8.74 -9.41
N PRO A 37 -3.97 9.68 -9.82
CA PRO A 37 -3.75 10.52 -10.99
C PRO A 37 -2.45 11.34 -10.94
N LEU A 38 -1.94 11.65 -9.75
CA LEU A 38 -0.67 12.34 -9.59
C LEU A 38 0.54 11.47 -9.98
N GLN A 39 0.40 10.15 -9.92
CA GLN A 39 1.46 9.21 -10.29
C GLN A 39 1.39 8.80 -11.75
N VAL A 40 0.20 8.49 -12.27
CA VAL A 40 0.02 7.97 -13.63
C VAL A 40 -0.31 9.05 -14.66
N GLY A 41 -0.68 10.24 -14.21
CA GLY A 41 -1.08 11.36 -15.09
C GLY A 41 0.10 12.09 -15.74
N ASN A 42 -0.21 12.90 -16.74
CA ASN A 42 0.78 13.66 -17.53
C ASN A 42 1.56 14.71 -16.72
N LYS A 43 1.11 15.04 -15.51
CA LYS A 43 1.83 15.95 -14.60
C LYS A 43 3.05 15.29 -13.93
N ASN A 44 3.13 13.95 -13.95
CA ASN A 44 4.29 13.25 -13.44
C ASN A 44 5.40 13.23 -14.51
N THR A 45 6.46 13.99 -14.29
CA THR A 45 7.61 14.08 -15.22
C THR A 45 8.42 12.77 -15.30
N PHE A 46 8.29 11.89 -14.31
CA PHE A 46 8.93 10.56 -14.29
C PHE A 46 8.07 9.46 -14.91
N ARG A 47 6.87 9.79 -15.35
CA ARG A 47 5.98 8.84 -16.01
C ARG A 47 6.58 8.40 -17.36
N SER A 48 6.50 7.11 -17.65
CA SER A 48 6.74 6.56 -18.98
C SER A 48 5.62 5.60 -19.38
N GLU A 49 5.37 5.46 -20.67
CA GLU A 49 4.38 4.50 -21.19
C GLU A 49 4.74 3.07 -20.78
N ASN A 50 6.03 2.71 -20.81
CA ASN A 50 6.51 1.39 -20.40
C ASN A 50 6.22 1.11 -18.91
N SER A 51 6.39 2.11 -18.04
CA SER A 51 6.09 1.94 -16.61
C SER A 51 4.58 1.78 -16.34
N ILE A 52 3.75 2.46 -17.10
CA ILE A 52 2.29 2.34 -17.02
C ILE A 52 1.83 0.97 -17.54
N GLN A 53 2.40 0.52 -18.67
CA GLN A 53 2.11 -0.80 -19.20
C GLN A 53 2.52 -1.91 -18.23
N PHE A 54 3.72 -1.82 -17.67
CA PHE A 54 4.21 -2.77 -16.67
C PHE A 54 3.29 -2.81 -15.42
N LEU A 55 2.84 -1.66 -14.93
CA LEU A 55 1.88 -1.59 -13.84
C LEU A 55 0.57 -2.28 -14.19
N HIS A 56 0.03 -2.02 -15.39
CA HIS A 56 -1.21 -2.63 -15.87
C HIS A 56 -1.12 -4.15 -15.95
N GLU A 57 -0.04 -4.66 -16.52
CA GLU A 57 0.21 -6.10 -16.64
C GLU A 57 0.39 -6.76 -15.28
N SER A 58 1.11 -6.12 -14.36
CA SER A 58 1.31 -6.60 -12.99
C SER A 58 0.00 -6.64 -12.19
N LEU A 59 -0.85 -5.64 -12.34
CA LEU A 59 -2.18 -5.62 -11.69
C LEU A 59 -3.11 -6.68 -12.27
N LYS A 60 -3.04 -6.93 -13.56
CA LYS A 60 -3.81 -8.00 -14.21
C LYS A 60 -3.38 -9.38 -13.68
N ASP A 61 -2.09 -9.65 -13.63
CA ASP A 61 -1.54 -10.89 -13.10
C ASP A 61 -1.93 -11.11 -11.63
N LEU A 62 -1.83 -10.06 -10.80
CA LEU A 62 -2.27 -10.10 -9.41
C LEU A 62 -3.78 -10.37 -9.29
N LEU A 63 -4.60 -9.71 -10.14
CA LEU A 63 -6.05 -9.89 -10.16
C LEU A 63 -6.44 -11.33 -10.49
N ASP A 64 -5.77 -11.92 -11.48
CA ASP A 64 -5.97 -13.32 -11.87
C ASP A 64 -5.55 -14.27 -10.72
N SER A 65 -4.43 -14.00 -10.07
CA SER A 65 -3.90 -14.80 -8.95
C SER A 65 -4.82 -14.83 -7.73
N ILE A 66 -5.62 -13.81 -7.50
CA ILE A 66 -6.59 -13.76 -6.39
C ILE A 66 -8.06 -13.91 -6.84
N ASN A 67 -8.25 -14.54 -7.98
CA ASN A 67 -9.57 -14.84 -8.53
C ASN A 67 -10.50 -13.61 -8.61
N GLY A 68 -9.99 -12.49 -9.08
CA GLY A 68 -10.75 -11.25 -9.27
C GLY A 68 -11.10 -10.48 -8.00
N LYS A 69 -10.54 -10.84 -6.86
CA LYS A 69 -10.90 -10.21 -5.56
C LYS A 69 -10.14 -8.92 -5.25
N LEU A 70 -9.26 -8.45 -6.12
CA LEU A 70 -8.58 -7.16 -6.00
C LEU A 70 -9.50 -6.02 -6.45
N MET A 71 -9.66 -5.00 -5.63
CA MET A 71 -10.33 -3.77 -6.04
C MET A 71 -9.28 -2.77 -6.54
N VAL A 72 -9.27 -2.51 -7.85
CA VAL A 72 -8.45 -1.47 -8.46
C VAL A 72 -9.28 -0.20 -8.55
N LEU A 73 -8.87 0.84 -7.85
CA LEU A 73 -9.61 2.08 -7.68
C LEU A 73 -8.80 3.25 -8.23
N HIS A 74 -9.46 4.26 -8.76
CA HIS A 74 -8.81 5.44 -9.32
C HIS A 74 -9.20 6.68 -8.52
N GLY A 75 -8.21 7.50 -8.14
CA GLY A 75 -8.48 8.75 -7.45
C GLY A 75 -7.41 9.13 -6.42
N ASP A 76 -7.74 10.16 -5.65
CA ASP A 76 -6.95 10.56 -4.49
C ASP A 76 -6.97 9.47 -3.40
N ASN A 77 -5.80 9.15 -2.86
CA ASN A 77 -5.65 8.04 -1.90
C ASN A 77 -6.59 8.19 -0.70
N ASN A 78 -6.61 9.34 -0.07
CA ASN A 78 -7.37 9.53 1.17
C ASN A 78 -8.87 9.51 0.92
N LYS A 79 -9.33 10.13 -0.17
CA LYS A 79 -10.76 10.14 -0.55
C LYS A 79 -11.26 8.72 -0.86
N VAL A 80 -10.47 7.96 -1.60
CA VAL A 80 -10.80 6.56 -1.93
C VAL A 80 -10.88 5.71 -0.67
N ILE A 81 -9.87 5.79 0.19
CA ILE A 81 -9.82 5.02 1.43
C ILE A 81 -10.97 5.41 2.36
N GLU A 82 -11.24 6.69 2.53
CA GLU A 82 -12.36 7.16 3.36
C GLU A 82 -13.70 6.61 2.90
N ASN A 83 -13.95 6.55 1.61
CA ASN A 83 -15.16 5.95 1.05
C ASN A 83 -15.27 4.45 1.35
N ILE A 84 -14.14 3.73 1.31
CA ILE A 84 -14.12 2.29 1.58
C ILE A 84 -14.38 1.99 3.05
N ILE A 85 -13.70 2.70 3.95
CA ILE A 85 -13.84 2.46 5.39
C ILE A 85 -15.27 2.76 5.88
N LYS A 86 -15.91 3.80 5.33
CA LYS A 86 -17.32 4.11 5.63
C LYS A 86 -18.29 3.01 5.18
N LYS A 87 -18.02 2.37 4.03
CA LYS A 87 -18.91 1.35 3.46
C LYS A 87 -18.74 -0.04 4.07
N ASN A 88 -17.52 -0.42 4.47
CA ASN A 88 -17.16 -1.82 4.74
C ASN A 88 -16.88 -2.12 6.22
N LYS A 89 -17.09 -1.20 7.13
CA LYS A 89 -16.82 -1.37 8.58
C LYS A 89 -15.41 -1.94 8.83
N VAL A 90 -14.40 -1.27 8.25
CA VAL A 90 -12.99 -1.62 8.39
C VAL A 90 -12.52 -1.26 9.80
N ASN A 91 -11.79 -2.17 10.45
CA ASN A 91 -11.23 -1.97 11.79
C ASN A 91 -9.74 -1.64 11.75
N LYS A 92 -9.01 -2.21 10.78
CA LYS A 92 -7.57 -2.00 10.60
C LYS A 92 -7.21 -1.85 9.13
N VAL A 93 -6.17 -1.08 8.87
CA VAL A 93 -5.57 -0.94 7.54
C VAL A 93 -4.14 -1.46 7.59
N TYR A 94 -3.79 -2.33 6.64
CA TYR A 94 -2.47 -2.93 6.50
C TYR A 94 -1.79 -2.49 5.22
N CYS A 95 -0.52 -2.18 5.29
CA CYS A 95 0.33 -1.94 4.12
C CYS A 95 1.80 -2.15 4.45
N ASN A 96 2.62 -2.39 3.44
CA ASN A 96 4.06 -2.36 3.60
C ASN A 96 4.58 -0.92 3.53
N GLN A 97 5.63 -0.66 4.30
CA GLN A 97 6.25 0.65 4.41
C GLN A 97 7.05 0.97 3.13
N ASP A 98 7.02 2.22 2.70
CA ASP A 98 7.85 2.77 1.65
C ASP A 98 8.61 3.99 2.20
N TYR A 99 9.80 4.29 1.65
CA TYR A 99 10.76 5.20 2.28
C TYR A 99 10.99 6.50 1.50
N THR A 100 10.36 6.64 0.33
CA THR A 100 10.47 7.87 -0.45
C THR A 100 9.83 9.06 0.25
N PRO A 101 10.28 10.31 0.02
CA PRO A 101 9.65 11.49 0.61
C PRO A 101 8.15 11.58 0.31
N TYR A 102 7.75 11.23 -0.90
CA TYR A 102 6.33 11.13 -1.28
C TYR A 102 5.58 10.10 -0.43
N ALA A 103 6.15 8.92 -0.25
CA ALA A 103 5.52 7.86 0.52
C ALA A 103 5.38 8.23 2.00
N LYS A 104 6.40 8.85 2.60
CA LYS A 104 6.34 9.34 3.97
C LYS A 104 5.22 10.35 4.19
N LYS A 105 5.08 11.32 3.28
CA LYS A 105 3.98 12.29 3.32
C LYS A 105 2.62 11.61 3.19
N ARG A 106 2.46 10.75 2.18
CA ARG A 106 1.24 9.96 1.96
C ARG A 106 0.84 9.15 3.19
N ASP A 107 1.82 8.51 3.83
CA ASP A 107 1.57 7.63 4.98
C ASP A 107 1.23 8.42 6.25
N THR A 108 1.80 9.61 6.42
CA THR A 108 1.38 10.54 7.48
C THR A 108 -0.06 10.99 7.27
N GLU A 109 -0.41 11.43 6.07
CA GLU A 109 -1.78 11.85 5.73
C GLU A 109 -2.79 10.71 5.88
N LEU A 110 -2.40 9.48 5.53
CA LEU A 110 -3.22 8.29 5.74
C LEU A 110 -3.45 8.01 7.23
N LYS A 111 -2.39 8.09 8.04
CA LYS A 111 -2.50 7.92 9.48
C LYS A 111 -3.45 8.92 10.10
N ASP A 112 -3.31 10.20 9.77
CA ASP A 112 -4.17 11.28 10.26
C ASP A 112 -5.65 11.05 9.90
N LEU A 113 -5.90 10.52 8.68
CA LEU A 113 -7.24 10.14 8.26
C LEU A 113 -7.80 8.99 9.09
N LEU A 114 -7.03 7.93 9.28
CA LEU A 114 -7.46 6.74 10.00
C LEU A 114 -7.67 7.00 11.50
N ASP A 115 -6.83 7.83 12.10
CA ASP A 115 -6.97 8.26 13.51
C ASP A 115 -8.30 8.99 13.74
N LYS A 116 -8.75 9.83 12.80
CA LYS A 116 -10.08 10.48 12.85
C LYS A 116 -11.24 9.50 12.85
N HIS A 117 -11.05 8.32 12.28
CA HIS A 117 -12.04 7.25 12.21
C HIS A 117 -11.82 6.14 13.26
N SER A 118 -10.87 6.31 14.17
CA SER A 118 -10.48 5.30 15.17
C SER A 118 -10.10 3.95 14.56
N ILE A 119 -9.40 3.99 13.42
CA ILE A 119 -8.92 2.82 12.67
C ILE A 119 -7.40 2.73 12.81
N GLU A 120 -6.91 1.57 13.19
CA GLU A 120 -5.48 1.31 13.35
C GLU A 120 -4.79 1.14 12.00
N LEU A 121 -3.65 1.85 11.80
CA LEU A 121 -2.74 1.65 10.67
C LEU A 121 -1.59 0.73 11.08
N CYS A 122 -1.51 -0.44 10.43
CA CYS A 122 -0.46 -1.43 10.61
C CYS A 122 0.49 -1.40 9.42
N MET A 123 1.70 -0.87 9.61
CA MET A 123 2.75 -0.83 8.59
C MET A 123 3.89 -1.79 8.92
N PHE A 124 4.41 -2.48 7.92
CA PHE A 124 5.48 -3.47 8.04
C PHE A 124 6.62 -3.17 7.08
N GLU A 125 7.84 -3.44 7.52
CA GLU A 125 9.01 -3.44 6.63
C GLU A 125 9.03 -4.73 5.81
N ASP A 126 9.18 -4.61 4.50
CA ASP A 126 9.07 -5.74 3.56
C ASP A 126 10.13 -5.70 2.44
N TYR A 127 10.87 -4.60 2.29
CA TYR A 127 11.80 -4.43 1.18
C TYR A 127 13.24 -4.83 1.49
N THR A 128 13.61 -4.93 2.75
CA THR A 128 14.96 -5.20 3.19
C THR A 128 15.01 -6.39 4.15
N LEU A 129 16.09 -7.17 4.10
CA LEU A 129 16.31 -8.30 5.02
C LEU A 129 16.58 -7.84 6.46
N THR A 130 17.04 -6.59 6.63
CA THR A 130 17.31 -5.97 7.92
C THR A 130 16.49 -4.69 8.04
N PRO A 131 16.11 -4.26 9.25
CA PRO A 131 15.41 -3.00 9.45
C PRO A 131 16.20 -1.82 8.86
N VAL A 132 15.50 -0.91 8.21
CA VAL A 132 16.13 0.27 7.58
C VAL A 132 16.82 1.12 8.64
N GLY A 133 18.09 1.46 8.41
CA GLY A 133 18.92 2.21 9.35
C GLY A 133 19.54 1.38 10.48
N SER A 134 19.37 0.04 10.48
CA SER A 134 19.99 -0.83 11.48
C SER A 134 21.46 -1.14 11.18
N ILE A 135 21.88 -0.99 9.93
CA ILE A 135 23.27 -1.19 9.49
C ILE A 135 23.84 0.17 9.07
N LEU A 136 24.84 0.60 9.79
CA LEU A 136 25.52 1.88 9.56
C LEU A 136 27.00 1.67 9.36
N THR A 137 27.66 2.60 8.66
CA THR A 137 29.11 2.69 8.62
C THR A 137 29.69 3.14 9.96
N ASP A 138 31.00 3.06 10.16
CA ASP A 138 31.67 3.57 11.36
C ASP A 138 31.44 5.07 11.59
N SER A 139 31.11 5.83 10.54
CA SER A 139 30.74 7.26 10.59
C SER A 139 29.23 7.48 10.84
N CYS A 140 28.48 6.44 11.23
CA CYS A 140 27.02 6.48 11.45
C CYS A 140 26.21 6.93 10.23
N THR A 141 26.72 6.71 9.02
CA THR A 141 25.99 6.93 7.77
C THR A 141 25.43 5.60 7.23
N PRO A 142 24.28 5.59 6.55
CA PRO A 142 23.80 4.38 5.89
C PRO A 142 24.79 3.84 4.85
N TYR A 143 24.80 2.51 4.70
CA TYR A 143 25.58 1.84 3.66
C TYR A 143 25.02 2.18 2.29
#